data_077fabd3c312a03b5484dc86eb32cb90
#
_entry.id   077fabd3c312a03b5484dc86eb32cb90
#
_cell.length_a   1.000
_cell.length_b   1.000
_cell.length_c   1.000
_cell.angle_alpha   90.00
_cell.angle_beta   90.00
_cell.angle_gamma   90.00
#
_symmetry.space_group_name_H-M   'P 1'
#
loop_
_entity.id
_entity.type
_entity.pdbx_description
1 polymer ?
#
loop_
_entity_poly.entity_id
_entity_poly.type
_entity_poly.pdbx_seq_one_letter_code
_entity_poly.pdbx_strand_id
1 'polypeptide(L)'
;MATSNSSESSSGKESFDEFRTSFSYGSRNDLLFKWMKTRSEELADEFLQELLDLTGNLIDDGNTQPIVEAIVRAQSQAYSGAGHFEYDNKPLVVLDQPVAESRVALLTTTGHFAEGDDPEPFGIEGLTQEQAVVMTGEFGKADPVLSEIPITTSRANTRVRHGGYDIRATAADRNSSLPIDRMIELADEGVIGEFVNPAYSFVGLASQLRLRKEIGPAWAARAKAAGTQAAVLVPI
;
A
#
# COMPACT_ATOMS: atom_id res chain seq x y z
N MET A 1 -28.50 40.05 -6.07
CA MET A 1 -29.30 38.81 -6.00
C MET A 1 -28.43 37.72 -6.57
N ALA A 2 -27.75 36.96 -5.71
CA ALA A 2 -26.92 35.83 -6.09
C ALA A 2 -27.69 34.57 -5.70
N THR A 3 -28.08 33.78 -6.69
CA THR A 3 -28.74 32.51 -6.50
C THR A 3 -27.67 31.44 -6.22
N SER A 4 -27.62 30.97 -5.00
CA SER A 4 -26.84 29.79 -4.60
C SER A 4 -27.53 28.56 -5.19
N ASN A 5 -26.85 27.92 -6.14
CA ASN A 5 -27.22 26.59 -6.62
C ASN A 5 -26.57 25.56 -5.65
N SER A 6 -27.33 25.11 -4.67
CA SER A 6 -27.00 23.93 -3.90
C SER A 6 -27.36 22.72 -4.76
N SER A 7 -26.33 22.01 -5.27
CA SER A 7 -26.49 20.70 -5.86
C SER A 7 -26.84 19.71 -4.75
N GLU A 8 -28.12 19.40 -4.60
CA GLU A 8 -28.59 18.25 -3.83
C GLU A 8 -28.08 16.99 -4.55
N SER A 9 -27.10 16.31 -3.96
CA SER A 9 -26.74 14.95 -4.33
C SER A 9 -27.93 14.06 -3.97
N SER A 10 -28.63 13.55 -4.98
CA SER A 10 -29.64 12.50 -4.80
C SER A 10 -28.92 11.28 -4.22
N SER A 11 -29.08 11.01 -2.93
CA SER A 11 -28.72 9.74 -2.32
C SER A 11 -29.65 8.66 -2.84
N GLY A 12 -29.39 8.15 -4.06
CA GLY A 12 -29.94 6.88 -4.50
C GLY A 12 -29.46 5.81 -3.53
N LYS A 13 -30.38 5.02 -2.97
CA LYS A 13 -29.98 3.90 -2.13
C LYS A 13 -29.18 2.93 -2.99
N GLU A 14 -27.95 2.66 -2.55
CA GLU A 14 -27.08 1.64 -3.09
C GLU A 14 -27.79 0.28 -3.08
N SER A 15 -27.68 -0.52 -4.13
CA SER A 15 -28.17 -1.89 -4.14
C SER A 15 -27.33 -2.76 -3.20
N PHE A 16 -27.84 -3.93 -2.81
CA PHE A 16 -27.08 -4.85 -1.97
C PHE A 16 -25.78 -5.32 -2.63
N ASP A 17 -25.79 -5.53 -3.93
CA ASP A 17 -24.58 -5.89 -4.68
C ASP A 17 -23.57 -4.75 -4.75
N GLU A 18 -24.02 -3.52 -4.92
CA GLU A 18 -23.15 -2.35 -4.83
C GLU A 18 -22.57 -2.20 -3.42
N PHE A 19 -23.40 -2.35 -2.37
CA PHE A 19 -22.97 -2.34 -0.96
C PHE A 19 -21.91 -3.40 -0.68
N ARG A 20 -22.07 -4.64 -1.14
CA ARG A 20 -21.09 -5.72 -0.98
C ARG A 20 -19.75 -5.41 -1.61
N THR A 21 -19.74 -4.65 -2.69
CA THR A 21 -18.53 -4.31 -3.45
C THR A 21 -17.94 -2.98 -3.04
N SER A 22 -18.69 -2.15 -2.30
CA SER A 22 -18.21 -0.88 -1.79
C SER A 22 -17.24 -1.08 -0.62
N PHE A 23 -16.36 -0.09 -0.45
CA PHE A 23 -15.45 -0.04 0.69
C PHE A 23 -16.01 0.93 1.71
N SER A 24 -16.76 0.43 2.67
CA SER A 24 -17.09 1.23 3.84
C SER A 24 -16.02 1.06 4.90
N TYR A 25 -15.08 1.98 4.95
CA TYR A 25 -14.20 2.14 6.10
C TYR A 25 -14.90 3.13 7.04
N GLY A 26 -15.49 2.63 8.12
CA GLY A 26 -15.89 3.50 9.22
C GLY A 26 -14.67 4.23 9.81
N SER A 27 -14.85 4.94 10.90
CA SER A 27 -13.76 5.59 11.65
C SER A 27 -12.74 4.61 12.27
N ARG A 28 -12.98 3.32 12.19
CA ARG A 28 -12.13 2.25 12.72
C ARG A 28 -11.40 1.54 11.60
N ASN A 29 -10.08 1.75 11.52
CA ASN A 29 -9.21 1.13 10.51
C ASN A 29 -8.96 -0.37 10.74
N ASP A 30 -9.33 -0.90 11.92
CA ASP A 30 -9.23 -2.31 12.28
C ASP A 30 -10.43 -3.16 11.84
N LEU A 31 -11.52 -2.50 11.42
CA LEU A 31 -12.76 -3.17 10.96
C LEU A 31 -12.97 -2.91 9.46
N LEU A 32 -12.66 -3.89 8.65
CA LEU A 32 -12.78 -3.80 7.19
C LEU A 32 -13.90 -4.72 6.69
N PHE A 33 -14.76 -4.20 5.81
CA PHE A 33 -15.81 -4.96 5.14
C PHE A 33 -15.46 -5.43 3.73
N LYS A 34 -14.23 -5.18 3.28
CA LYS A 34 -13.74 -5.55 1.95
C LYS A 34 -13.91 -7.03 1.63
N TRP A 35 -13.83 -7.88 2.63
CA TRP A 35 -13.98 -9.32 2.50
C TRP A 35 -15.39 -9.75 2.07
N MET A 36 -16.43 -8.93 2.29
CA MET A 36 -17.81 -9.28 1.91
C MET A 36 -17.97 -9.56 0.41
N LYS A 37 -17.21 -8.85 -0.44
CA LYS A 37 -17.26 -9.08 -1.89
C LYS A 37 -16.70 -10.44 -2.32
N THR A 38 -15.89 -11.07 -1.48
CA THR A 38 -15.29 -12.40 -1.75
C THR A 38 -16.14 -13.55 -1.23
N ARG A 39 -17.20 -13.25 -0.47
CA ARG A 39 -18.13 -14.24 0.08
C ARG A 39 -19.24 -14.56 -0.90
N SER A 40 -19.78 -15.80 -0.79
CA SER A 40 -21.05 -16.11 -1.43
C SER A 40 -22.20 -15.29 -0.82
N GLU A 41 -23.32 -15.22 -1.54
CA GLU A 41 -24.49 -14.49 -1.08
C GLU A 41 -25.02 -15.04 0.24
N GLU A 42 -25.04 -16.36 0.39
CA GLU A 42 -25.50 -17.04 1.62
C GLU A 42 -24.64 -16.67 2.83
N LEU A 43 -23.31 -16.67 2.68
CA LEU A 43 -22.41 -16.33 3.78
C LEU A 43 -22.46 -14.84 4.14
N ALA A 44 -22.74 -13.98 3.17
CA ALA A 44 -22.95 -12.56 3.43
C ALA A 44 -24.26 -12.31 4.17
N ASP A 45 -25.31 -13.05 3.80
CA ASP A 45 -26.62 -13.00 4.45
C ASP A 45 -26.56 -13.50 5.90
N GLU A 46 -25.95 -14.67 6.15
CA GLU A 46 -25.70 -15.19 7.49
C GLU A 46 -24.99 -14.18 8.39
N PHE A 47 -23.95 -13.53 7.88
CA PHE A 47 -23.22 -12.51 8.62
C PHE A 47 -24.09 -11.29 8.95
N LEU A 48 -24.91 -10.83 8.00
CA LEU A 48 -25.81 -9.71 8.23
C LEU A 48 -26.90 -10.05 9.25
N GLN A 49 -27.45 -11.26 9.21
CA GLN A 49 -28.40 -11.72 10.21
C GLN A 49 -27.76 -11.73 11.60
N GLU A 50 -26.54 -12.27 11.74
CA GLU A 50 -25.78 -12.23 13.00
C GLU A 50 -25.58 -10.79 13.51
N LEU A 51 -25.21 -9.86 12.64
CA LEU A 51 -25.05 -8.45 13.03
C LEU A 51 -26.36 -7.83 13.51
N LEU A 52 -27.48 -8.12 12.85
CA LEU A 52 -28.78 -7.62 13.25
C LEU A 52 -29.21 -8.18 14.61
N ASP A 53 -28.97 -9.46 14.86
CA ASP A 53 -29.25 -10.08 16.17
C ASP A 53 -28.40 -9.43 17.28
N LEU A 54 -27.11 -9.19 17.01
CA LEU A 54 -26.23 -8.54 17.97
C LEU A 54 -26.55 -7.05 18.19
N THR A 55 -27.23 -6.41 17.25
CA THR A 55 -27.69 -5.02 17.40
C THR A 55 -28.72 -4.90 18.52
N GLY A 56 -29.55 -5.92 18.76
CA GLY A 56 -30.47 -5.96 19.91
C GLY A 56 -29.71 -5.83 21.23
N ASN A 57 -28.66 -6.60 21.43
CA ASN A 57 -27.81 -6.55 22.61
C ASN A 57 -27.12 -5.20 22.78
N LEU A 58 -26.66 -4.61 21.67
CA LEU A 58 -26.06 -3.27 21.68
C LEU A 58 -27.05 -2.19 22.18
N ILE A 59 -28.30 -2.29 21.77
CA ILE A 59 -29.37 -1.34 22.20
C ILE A 59 -29.66 -1.50 23.68
N ASP A 60 -29.65 -2.73 24.17
CA ASP A 60 -30.07 -3.05 25.56
C ASP A 60 -28.97 -2.68 26.58
N ASP A 61 -27.71 -2.96 26.30
CA ASP A 61 -26.61 -2.82 27.26
C ASP A 61 -25.46 -1.91 26.81
N GLY A 62 -25.48 -1.42 25.56
CA GLY A 62 -24.42 -0.58 24.99
C GLY A 62 -23.12 -1.32 24.69
N ASN A 63 -23.09 -2.65 24.79
CA ASN A 63 -21.88 -3.45 24.58
C ASN A 63 -21.60 -3.68 23.10
N THR A 64 -20.56 -3.02 22.59
CA THR A 64 -20.12 -3.15 21.19
C THR A 64 -19.22 -4.35 20.92
N GLN A 65 -18.68 -4.99 21.96
CA GLN A 65 -17.69 -6.05 21.84
C GLN A 65 -18.14 -7.25 21.01
N PRO A 66 -19.36 -7.78 21.16
CA PRO A 66 -19.83 -8.92 20.35
C PRO A 66 -19.88 -8.60 18.85
N ILE A 67 -20.24 -7.35 18.48
CA ILE A 67 -20.25 -6.91 17.08
C ILE A 67 -18.83 -6.87 16.53
N VAL A 68 -17.89 -6.30 17.29
CA VAL A 68 -16.45 -6.25 16.89
C VAL A 68 -15.93 -7.67 16.69
N GLU A 69 -16.19 -8.59 17.60
CA GLU A 69 -15.77 -9.98 17.52
C GLU A 69 -16.37 -10.71 16.30
N ALA A 70 -17.65 -10.48 15.99
CA ALA A 70 -18.29 -11.04 14.81
C ALA A 70 -17.63 -10.55 13.52
N ILE A 71 -17.34 -9.25 13.41
CA ILE A 71 -16.66 -8.65 12.24
C ILE A 71 -15.24 -9.21 12.09
N VAL A 72 -14.45 -9.23 13.17
CA VAL A 72 -13.07 -9.75 13.16
C VAL A 72 -13.06 -11.24 12.79
N ARG A 73 -13.97 -12.03 13.33
CA ARG A 73 -14.11 -13.46 13.01
C ARG A 73 -14.43 -13.67 11.54
N ALA A 74 -15.43 -12.96 11.00
CA ALA A 74 -15.85 -13.07 9.61
C ALA A 74 -14.75 -12.63 8.64
N GLN A 75 -14.02 -11.56 8.97
CA GLN A 75 -12.86 -11.10 8.24
C GLN A 75 -11.73 -12.14 8.24
N SER A 76 -11.39 -12.69 9.41
CA SER A 76 -10.36 -13.72 9.54
C SER A 76 -10.70 -14.98 8.75
N GLN A 77 -11.95 -15.42 8.79
CA GLN A 77 -12.41 -16.56 7.99
C GLN A 77 -12.35 -16.29 6.48
N ALA A 78 -12.66 -15.08 6.05
CA ALA A 78 -12.62 -14.71 4.64
C ALA A 78 -11.19 -14.74 4.08
N TYR A 79 -10.21 -14.43 4.89
CA TYR A 79 -8.78 -14.40 4.50
C TYR A 79 -7.99 -15.62 4.97
N SER A 80 -8.61 -16.59 5.66
CA SER A 80 -7.93 -17.80 6.15
C SER A 80 -7.65 -18.86 5.09
N GLY A 81 -8.19 -18.71 3.88
CA GLY A 81 -7.89 -19.59 2.76
C GLY A 81 -6.44 -19.46 2.29
N ALA A 82 -5.91 -20.51 1.67
CA ALA A 82 -4.66 -20.42 0.94
C ALA A 82 -4.75 -19.23 -0.02
N GLY A 83 -3.81 -18.27 0.09
CA GLY A 83 -3.80 -17.11 -0.78
C GLY A 83 -3.87 -17.56 -2.25
N HIS A 84 -4.61 -16.86 -3.08
CA HIS A 84 -4.70 -17.14 -4.53
C HIS A 84 -3.38 -16.93 -5.28
N PHE A 85 -2.27 -16.78 -4.53
CA PHE A 85 -0.94 -16.58 -5.09
C PHE A 85 -0.18 -17.90 -4.99
N GLU A 86 -0.02 -18.57 -6.12
CA GLU A 86 1.02 -19.56 -6.27
C GLU A 86 2.34 -18.81 -6.45
N TYR A 87 3.22 -18.99 -5.47
CA TYR A 87 4.62 -18.60 -5.65
C TYR A 87 5.28 -19.66 -6.51
N ASP A 88 6.13 -19.23 -7.45
CA ASP A 88 6.97 -20.16 -8.18
C ASP A 88 7.75 -21.03 -7.19
N ASN A 89 7.91 -22.32 -7.52
CA ASN A 89 8.61 -23.29 -6.66
C ASN A 89 10.09 -22.96 -6.40
N LYS A 90 10.57 -21.86 -6.96
CA LYS A 90 11.94 -21.35 -6.78
C LYS A 90 11.89 -19.87 -6.40
N PRO A 91 11.52 -19.53 -5.13
CA PRO A 91 11.46 -18.14 -4.69
C PRO A 91 12.85 -17.49 -4.60
N LEU A 92 13.93 -18.28 -4.60
CA LEU A 92 15.30 -17.80 -4.51
C LEU A 92 16.01 -18.05 -5.84
N VAL A 93 16.44 -16.96 -6.47
CA VAL A 93 17.44 -16.99 -7.53
C VAL A 93 18.80 -16.84 -6.87
N VAL A 94 19.67 -17.82 -7.05
CA VAL A 94 21.05 -17.74 -6.56
C VAL A 94 21.78 -16.70 -7.42
N LEU A 95 22.54 -15.81 -6.76
CA LEU A 95 23.43 -14.89 -7.46
C LEU A 95 24.55 -15.68 -8.12
N ASP A 96 24.90 -15.31 -9.35
CA ASP A 96 26.01 -15.95 -10.09
C ASP A 96 27.39 -15.54 -9.56
N GLN A 97 27.44 -14.52 -8.70
CA GLN A 97 28.65 -13.96 -8.10
C GLN A 97 28.41 -13.52 -6.65
N PRO A 98 29.48 -13.32 -5.86
CA PRO A 98 29.37 -12.80 -4.50
C PRO A 98 28.66 -11.43 -4.46
N VAL A 99 27.96 -11.14 -3.37
CA VAL A 99 27.27 -9.84 -3.16
C VAL A 99 28.27 -8.68 -3.23
N ALA A 100 29.51 -8.90 -2.73
CA ALA A 100 30.60 -7.92 -2.79
C ALA A 100 31.07 -7.54 -4.24
N GLU A 101 30.64 -8.32 -5.22
CA GLU A 101 30.92 -8.07 -6.63
C GLU A 101 29.65 -7.67 -7.41
N SER A 102 28.50 -7.67 -6.73
CA SER A 102 27.18 -7.49 -7.35
C SER A 102 26.71 -6.06 -7.33
N ARG A 103 25.98 -5.69 -8.37
CA ARG A 103 25.27 -4.42 -8.48
C ARG A 103 23.91 -4.53 -7.78
N VAL A 104 23.74 -3.80 -6.68
CA VAL A 104 22.59 -3.90 -5.79
C VAL A 104 21.71 -2.67 -5.86
N ALA A 105 20.43 -2.85 -6.18
CA ALA A 105 19.44 -1.78 -6.16
C ALA A 105 18.75 -1.69 -4.77
N LEU A 106 18.13 -0.55 -4.51
CA LEU A 106 17.23 -0.33 -3.36
C LEU A 106 15.83 -0.04 -3.85
N LEU A 107 14.84 -0.75 -3.33
CA LEU A 107 13.43 -0.50 -3.58
C LEU A 107 12.67 -0.47 -2.25
N THR A 108 11.90 0.58 -2.03
CA THR A 108 11.05 0.71 -0.83
C THR A 108 9.59 0.97 -1.20
N THR A 109 8.66 0.56 -0.32
CA THR A 109 7.22 0.81 -0.47
C THR A 109 6.75 2.06 0.26
N THR A 110 7.65 2.92 0.69
CA THR A 110 7.41 4.01 1.65
C THR A 110 6.91 5.31 1.05
N GLY A 111 6.86 5.44 -0.28
CA GLY A 111 6.36 6.63 -0.95
C GLY A 111 7.32 7.83 -0.90
N HIS A 112 8.65 7.57 -0.92
CA HIS A 112 9.64 8.61 -1.07
C HIS A 112 9.75 9.12 -2.51
N PHE A 113 10.18 10.38 -2.66
CA PHE A 113 10.52 10.99 -3.94
C PHE A 113 11.53 12.12 -3.75
N ALA A 114 12.24 12.50 -4.81
CA ALA A 114 13.11 13.66 -4.78
C ALA A 114 12.28 14.94 -4.89
N GLU A 115 12.71 16.01 -4.21
CA GLU A 115 12.09 17.31 -4.37
C GLU A 115 12.15 17.77 -5.82
N GLY A 116 11.02 18.18 -6.39
CA GLY A 116 10.86 18.54 -7.80
C GLY A 116 10.44 17.36 -8.71
N ASP A 117 10.48 16.12 -8.22
CA ASP A 117 10.06 14.91 -8.95
C ASP A 117 8.87 14.25 -8.26
N ASP A 118 7.85 15.06 -7.90
CA ASP A 118 6.61 14.52 -7.31
C ASP A 118 5.98 13.50 -8.27
N PRO A 119 5.70 12.27 -7.81
CA PRO A 119 5.06 11.25 -8.66
C PRO A 119 3.61 11.57 -9.04
N GLU A 120 3.04 12.67 -8.53
CA GLU A 120 1.68 13.16 -8.83
C GLU A 120 0.63 12.03 -8.83
N PRO A 121 0.46 11.29 -7.71
CA PRO A 121 -0.50 10.21 -7.67
C PRO A 121 -1.89 10.76 -8.02
N PHE A 122 -2.64 10.02 -8.80
CA PHE A 122 -3.95 10.42 -9.35
C PHE A 122 -3.89 11.62 -10.32
N GLY A 123 -2.72 12.04 -10.79
CA GLY A 123 -2.53 13.27 -11.57
C GLY A 123 -2.74 14.55 -10.75
N ILE A 124 -2.63 14.47 -9.43
CA ILE A 124 -2.77 15.62 -8.53
C ILE A 124 -1.38 16.18 -8.23
N GLU A 125 -1.10 17.36 -8.77
CA GLU A 125 0.13 18.11 -8.47
C GLU A 125 0.12 18.58 -7.01
N GLY A 126 1.24 18.38 -6.30
CA GLY A 126 1.42 18.87 -4.95
C GLY A 126 0.48 18.26 -3.89
N LEU A 127 0.01 17.04 -4.10
CA LEU A 127 -0.82 16.32 -3.11
C LEU A 127 -0.14 16.34 -1.74
N THR A 128 -0.81 16.87 -0.71
CA THR A 128 -0.24 16.95 0.66
C THR A 128 -0.32 15.60 1.39
N GLN A 129 0.43 15.46 2.48
CA GLN A 129 0.37 14.28 3.34
C GLN A 129 -1.03 14.09 3.94
N GLU A 130 -1.68 15.16 4.37
CA GLU A 130 -3.02 15.13 4.95
C GLU A 130 -4.05 14.66 3.92
N GLN A 131 -3.95 15.14 2.68
CA GLN A 131 -4.80 14.68 1.58
C GLN A 131 -4.53 13.20 1.27
N ALA A 132 -3.27 12.77 1.25
CA ALA A 132 -2.92 11.36 1.04
C ALA A 132 -3.52 10.43 2.10
N VAL A 133 -3.56 10.86 3.37
CA VAL A 133 -4.23 10.12 4.46
C VAL A 133 -5.73 9.98 4.20
N VAL A 134 -6.39 11.06 3.78
CA VAL A 134 -7.84 11.02 3.44
C VAL A 134 -8.09 10.11 2.23
N MET A 135 -7.17 10.11 1.25
CA MET A 135 -7.28 9.33 0.01
C MET A 135 -6.68 7.93 0.11
N THR A 136 -6.39 7.42 1.30
CA THR A 136 -5.75 6.11 1.51
C THR A 136 -6.43 4.98 0.72
N GLY A 137 -7.77 4.94 0.72
CA GLY A 137 -8.54 3.94 -0.03
C GLY A 137 -8.37 4.03 -1.55
N GLU A 138 -8.08 5.21 -2.08
CA GLU A 138 -7.91 5.41 -3.53
C GLU A 138 -6.56 4.88 -4.02
N PHE A 139 -5.50 4.98 -3.20
CA PHE A 139 -4.20 4.38 -3.52
C PHE A 139 -4.31 2.87 -3.81
N GLY A 140 -5.13 2.14 -3.05
CA GLY A 140 -5.36 0.70 -3.28
C GLY A 140 -6.06 0.36 -4.60
N LYS A 141 -6.64 1.35 -5.28
CA LYS A 141 -7.36 1.20 -6.56
C LYS A 141 -6.53 1.68 -7.75
N ALA A 142 -5.60 2.60 -7.52
CA ALA A 142 -4.76 3.20 -8.56
C ALA A 142 -3.53 2.35 -8.87
N ASP A 143 -2.93 2.59 -10.03
CA ASP A 143 -1.61 2.07 -10.32
C ASP A 143 -0.57 2.80 -9.49
N PRO A 144 0.34 2.06 -8.84
CA PRO A 144 1.44 2.70 -8.15
C PRO A 144 2.40 3.36 -9.15
N VAL A 145 2.84 4.55 -8.81
CA VAL A 145 3.87 5.28 -9.58
C VAL A 145 5.23 5.02 -8.94
N LEU A 146 6.20 4.61 -9.75
CA LEU A 146 7.57 4.39 -9.30
C LEU A 146 8.34 5.72 -9.32
N SER A 147 8.78 6.16 -8.15
CA SER A 147 9.73 7.27 -8.00
C SER A 147 11.16 6.77 -8.17
N GLU A 148 11.94 7.48 -8.96
CA GLU A 148 13.37 7.27 -9.14
C GLU A 148 14.14 8.37 -8.41
N ILE A 149 14.85 7.99 -7.36
CA ILE A 149 15.53 8.93 -6.47
C ILE A 149 17.03 8.81 -6.72
N PRO A 150 17.67 9.82 -7.35
CA PRO A 150 19.10 9.81 -7.48
C PRO A 150 19.80 9.60 -6.13
N ILE A 151 20.74 8.68 -6.04
CA ILE A 151 21.41 8.36 -4.77
C ILE A 151 22.18 9.55 -4.18
N THR A 152 22.46 10.55 -5.02
CA THR A 152 23.06 11.82 -4.62
C THR A 152 22.08 12.84 -4.05
N THR A 153 20.77 12.53 -4.08
CA THR A 153 19.74 13.40 -3.49
C THR A 153 20.01 13.57 -2.00
N SER A 154 20.14 14.82 -1.55
CA SER A 154 20.37 15.13 -0.15
C SER A 154 19.17 14.74 0.70
N ARG A 155 19.40 14.50 2.01
CA ARG A 155 18.30 14.27 2.96
C ARG A 155 17.29 15.42 2.97
N ALA A 156 17.77 16.65 2.86
CA ALA A 156 16.94 17.85 2.82
C ALA A 156 16.03 17.91 1.59
N ASN A 157 16.41 17.27 0.50
CA ASN A 157 15.67 17.23 -0.77
C ASN A 157 14.94 15.90 -0.98
N THR A 158 14.89 15.05 0.03
CA THR A 158 14.07 13.83 0.01
C THR A 158 12.73 14.12 0.66
N ARG A 159 11.66 13.74 -0.01
CA ARG A 159 10.28 13.89 0.47
C ARG A 159 9.66 12.51 0.66
N VAL A 160 8.63 12.44 1.49
CA VAL A 160 7.83 11.21 1.68
C VAL A 160 6.37 11.59 1.80
N ARG A 161 5.51 10.77 1.16
CA ARG A 161 4.06 10.91 1.24
C ARG A 161 3.42 9.53 1.18
N HIS A 162 2.64 9.18 2.20
CA HIS A 162 1.98 7.89 2.28
C HIS A 162 0.77 7.94 3.21
N GLY A 163 -0.41 7.51 2.73
CA GLY A 163 -1.63 7.54 3.55
C GLY A 163 -1.76 6.40 4.56
N GLY A 164 -1.01 5.31 4.39
CA GLY A 164 -1.25 4.04 5.10
C GLY A 164 -0.40 3.80 6.34
N TYR A 165 0.58 4.66 6.66
CA TYR A 165 1.40 4.54 7.88
C TYR A 165 1.85 5.90 8.40
N ASP A 166 2.36 5.92 9.64
CA ASP A 166 2.89 7.13 10.26
C ASP A 166 4.29 7.48 9.70
N ILE A 167 4.35 8.49 8.86
CA ILE A 167 5.59 8.90 8.17
C ILE A 167 6.56 9.72 9.03
N ARG A 168 6.23 10.07 10.30
CA ARG A 168 7.03 11.02 11.11
C ARG A 168 8.48 10.56 11.30
N ALA A 169 8.70 9.28 11.60
CA ALA A 169 10.05 8.74 11.75
C ALA A 169 10.83 8.80 10.43
N THR A 170 10.19 8.41 9.34
CA THR A 170 10.74 8.39 7.99
C THR A 170 11.03 9.80 7.46
N ALA A 171 10.17 10.77 7.77
CA ALA A 171 10.38 12.18 7.43
C ALA A 171 11.53 12.81 8.25
N ALA A 172 11.74 12.36 9.49
CA ALA A 172 12.84 12.81 10.33
C ALA A 172 14.20 12.21 9.91
N ASP A 173 14.22 10.91 9.56
CA ASP A 173 15.40 10.22 9.02
C ASP A 173 15.00 9.26 7.91
N ARG A 174 15.33 9.61 6.65
CA ARG A 174 15.04 8.77 5.50
C ARG A 174 15.61 7.35 5.61
N ASN A 175 16.75 7.19 6.30
CA ASN A 175 17.39 5.87 6.42
C ASN A 175 16.58 4.86 7.22
N SER A 176 15.57 5.29 7.98
CA SER A 176 14.65 4.37 8.66
C SER A 176 13.83 3.52 7.68
N SER A 177 13.68 3.95 6.43
CA SER A 177 12.84 3.28 5.43
C SER A 177 13.30 3.44 3.98
N LEU A 178 14.19 4.38 3.70
CA LEU A 178 14.91 4.54 2.43
C LEU A 178 16.41 4.69 2.74
N PRO A 179 17.12 3.59 3.06
CA PRO A 179 18.47 3.63 3.63
C PRO A 179 19.56 3.90 2.57
N ILE A 180 19.44 4.99 1.80
CA ILE A 180 20.40 5.36 0.76
C ILE A 180 21.80 5.53 1.34
N ASP A 181 21.94 6.24 2.48
CA ASP A 181 23.27 6.50 3.05
C ASP A 181 23.92 5.21 3.54
N ARG A 182 23.12 4.26 4.07
CA ARG A 182 23.61 2.93 4.49
C ARG A 182 24.04 2.09 3.29
N MET A 183 23.32 2.18 2.17
CA MET A 183 23.69 1.48 0.94
C MET A 183 24.98 2.02 0.34
N ILE A 184 25.21 3.34 0.42
CA ILE A 184 26.46 3.98 0.00
C ILE A 184 27.62 3.47 0.88
N GLU A 185 27.46 3.48 2.20
CA GLU A 185 28.46 2.94 3.15
C GLU A 185 28.82 1.48 2.85
N LEU A 186 27.80 0.63 2.61
CA LEU A 186 28.05 -0.77 2.27
C LEU A 186 28.83 -0.94 0.96
N ALA A 187 28.64 -0.06 -0.01
CA ALA A 187 29.41 -0.05 -1.24
C ALA A 187 30.85 0.43 -1.00
N ASP A 188 31.03 1.49 -0.22
CA ASP A 188 32.34 2.04 0.12
C ASP A 188 33.18 1.05 0.96
N GLU A 189 32.53 0.26 1.81
CA GLU A 189 33.14 -0.81 2.63
C GLU A 189 33.38 -2.11 1.84
N GLY A 190 32.92 -2.19 0.60
CA GLY A 190 33.04 -3.37 -0.26
C GLY A 190 32.16 -4.55 0.18
N VAL A 191 31.12 -4.32 0.98
CA VAL A 191 30.13 -5.33 1.35
C VAL A 191 29.21 -5.67 0.17
N ILE A 192 28.91 -4.66 -0.66
CA ILE A 192 28.28 -4.81 -1.96
C ILE A 192 29.20 -4.25 -3.04
N GLY A 193 29.10 -4.76 -4.27
CA GLY A 193 29.99 -4.32 -5.37
C GLY A 193 29.69 -2.90 -5.83
N GLU A 194 28.43 -2.58 -6.01
CA GLU A 194 27.96 -1.24 -6.43
C GLU A 194 26.55 -1.00 -5.92
N PHE A 195 26.29 0.21 -5.42
CA PHE A 195 24.92 0.65 -5.19
C PHE A 195 24.37 1.30 -6.46
N VAL A 196 23.33 0.68 -7.04
CA VAL A 196 22.74 1.11 -8.31
C VAL A 196 22.01 2.44 -8.15
N ASN A 197 22.26 3.35 -9.07
CA ASN A 197 21.55 4.62 -9.20
C ASN A 197 20.49 4.52 -10.33
N PRO A 198 19.24 4.93 -10.12
CA PRO A 198 18.67 5.50 -8.90
C PRO A 198 18.22 4.45 -7.86
N ALA A 199 17.93 4.89 -6.63
CA ALA A 199 17.09 4.16 -5.70
C ALA A 199 15.62 4.31 -6.11
N TYR A 200 14.80 3.31 -5.75
CA TYR A 200 13.40 3.25 -6.16
C TYR A 200 12.46 3.33 -4.96
N SER A 201 11.33 4.01 -5.13
CA SER A 201 10.27 4.04 -4.14
C SER A 201 8.89 4.13 -4.79
N PHE A 202 7.89 3.58 -4.13
CA PHE A 202 6.47 3.77 -4.48
C PHE A 202 5.60 3.70 -3.23
N VAL A 203 4.34 4.10 -3.34
CA VAL A 203 3.38 3.91 -2.26
C VAL A 203 2.91 2.46 -2.26
N GLY A 204 3.28 1.68 -1.23
CA GLY A 204 3.04 0.24 -1.16
C GLY A 204 1.59 -0.18 -1.02
N LEU A 205 0.70 0.77 -0.82
CA LEU A 205 -0.75 0.56 -0.82
C LEU A 205 -1.27 0.42 -2.26
N ALA A 206 -1.07 -0.76 -2.86
CA ALA A 206 -1.42 -1.02 -4.25
C ALA A 206 -2.06 -2.40 -4.42
N SER A 207 -2.77 -2.60 -5.52
CA SER A 207 -3.30 -3.91 -5.87
C SER A 207 -2.16 -4.92 -6.07
N GLN A 208 -2.05 -5.89 -5.16
CA GLN A 208 -1.03 -6.96 -5.25
C GLN A 208 -1.13 -7.73 -6.57
N LEU A 209 -2.34 -7.95 -7.09
CA LEU A 209 -2.54 -8.68 -8.33
C LEU A 209 -1.95 -7.92 -9.53
N ARG A 210 -2.18 -6.61 -9.62
CA ARG A 210 -1.65 -5.77 -10.71
C ARG A 210 -0.15 -5.59 -10.57
N LEU A 211 0.33 -5.38 -9.34
CA LEU A 211 1.76 -5.28 -9.07
C LEU A 211 2.49 -6.56 -9.51
N ARG A 212 1.95 -7.75 -9.17
CA ARG A 212 2.56 -9.03 -9.55
C ARG A 212 2.50 -9.31 -11.04
N LYS A 213 1.36 -9.06 -11.70
CA LYS A 213 1.14 -9.52 -13.09
C LYS A 213 1.65 -8.57 -14.15
N GLU A 214 1.62 -7.26 -13.88
CA GLU A 214 1.82 -6.24 -14.90
C GLU A 214 2.96 -5.27 -14.53
N ILE A 215 2.83 -4.57 -13.40
CA ILE A 215 3.68 -3.44 -13.05
C ILE A 215 5.05 -3.89 -12.55
N GLY A 216 5.08 -4.83 -11.60
CA GLY A 216 6.33 -5.35 -11.02
C GLY A 216 7.25 -6.01 -12.04
N PRO A 217 6.76 -6.87 -12.95
CA PRO A 217 7.57 -7.40 -14.04
C PRO A 217 8.19 -6.32 -14.92
N ALA A 218 7.45 -5.24 -15.23
CA ALA A 218 7.98 -4.12 -16.02
C ALA A 218 9.10 -3.38 -15.27
N TRP A 219 8.92 -3.11 -13.97
CA TRP A 219 9.94 -2.49 -13.13
C TRP A 219 11.17 -3.38 -12.96
N ALA A 220 10.98 -4.68 -12.75
CA ALA A 220 12.07 -5.65 -12.67
C ALA A 220 12.88 -5.73 -13.98
N ALA A 221 12.20 -5.73 -15.13
CA ALA A 221 12.86 -5.71 -16.43
C ALA A 221 13.68 -4.42 -16.62
N ARG A 222 13.17 -3.27 -16.18
CA ARG A 222 13.88 -1.98 -16.22
C ARG A 222 15.12 -1.99 -15.33
N ALA A 223 14.99 -2.45 -14.07
CA ALA A 223 16.12 -2.58 -13.17
C ALA A 223 17.20 -3.53 -13.73
N LYS A 224 16.77 -4.67 -14.28
CA LYS A 224 17.68 -5.62 -14.93
C LYS A 224 18.39 -5.02 -16.15
N ALA A 225 17.69 -4.26 -16.98
CA ALA A 225 18.29 -3.56 -18.13
C ALA A 225 19.32 -2.50 -17.68
N ALA A 226 19.17 -1.91 -16.50
CA ALA A 226 20.15 -1.03 -15.86
C ALA A 226 21.33 -1.79 -15.22
N GLY A 227 21.36 -3.13 -15.35
CA GLY A 227 22.44 -3.97 -14.84
C GLY A 227 22.29 -4.36 -13.36
N THR A 228 21.13 -4.20 -12.75
CA THR A 228 20.86 -4.68 -11.39
C THR A 228 20.93 -6.20 -11.34
N GLN A 229 21.67 -6.74 -10.38
CA GLN A 229 21.84 -8.18 -10.14
C GLN A 229 21.15 -8.64 -8.86
N ALA A 230 21.05 -7.75 -7.88
CA ALA A 230 20.33 -7.99 -6.63
C ALA A 230 19.57 -6.73 -6.20
N ALA A 231 18.60 -6.88 -5.30
CA ALA A 231 17.87 -5.76 -4.74
C ALA A 231 17.64 -5.94 -3.25
N VAL A 232 17.81 -4.86 -2.48
CA VAL A 232 17.32 -4.73 -1.13
C VAL A 232 15.90 -4.19 -1.21
N LEU A 233 14.95 -4.94 -0.64
CA LEU A 233 13.54 -4.56 -0.57
C LEU A 233 13.20 -4.13 0.85
N VAL A 234 12.67 -2.92 1.01
CA VAL A 234 12.25 -2.36 2.30
C VAL A 234 10.74 -2.18 2.27
N PRO A 235 9.98 -3.20 2.70
CA PRO A 235 8.52 -3.11 2.79
C PRO A 235 8.09 -2.34 4.04
N ILE A 236 6.99 -1.59 3.93
CA ILE A 236 6.29 -0.93 5.03
C ILE A 236 4.82 -1.38 5.00
#